data_6131dbdafaa7fda15e4e5f363f5cbcc5
#
_entry.id   6131dbdafaa7fda15e4e5f363f5cbcc5
#
_cell.length_a   1.000
_cell.length_b   1.000
_cell.length_c   1.000
_cell.angle_alpha   90.00
_cell.angle_beta   90.00
_cell.angle_gamma   90.00
#
_symmetry.space_group_name_H-M   'P 1'
#
loop_
_entity.id
_entity.type
_entity.pdbx_description
1 polymer ?
#
loop_
_entity_poly.entity_id
_entity_poly.type
_entity_poly.pdbx_seq_one_letter_code
_entity_poly.pdbx_strand_id
1 'polypeptide(L)'
;MPESYEKWNSVKTAWNDILRSYETLTAPDSFARHSDLVQQVEELIIHGADETGLTLDSEIQSYYTMKLITQELPALIEGTAVIRGRGNGVLAAGTLTDDIKLELLLEAAQSDKALINLMQSLSRIAELNRSEDGELLQKGEQAAGNIRNYLGVLDQEIIHKQAMSMNPDAFFAQGTDAIASASEVFQLAVTLLEQTLQERI
;
A
#
# COMPACT_ATOMS: atom_id res chain seq x y z
N MET A 1 -3.98 -29.48 -4.63
CA MET A 1 -4.01 -28.48 -3.57
C MET A 1 -4.47 -27.17 -4.21
N PRO A 2 -5.13 -26.27 -3.48
CA PRO A 2 -5.46 -24.96 -4.02
C PRO A 2 -4.18 -24.23 -4.48
N GLU A 3 -4.25 -23.52 -5.59
CA GLU A 3 -3.08 -22.82 -6.16
C GLU A 3 -2.62 -21.68 -5.22
N SER A 4 -3.53 -21.07 -4.46
CA SER A 4 -3.23 -20.12 -3.39
C SER A 4 -2.30 -20.68 -2.32
N TYR A 5 -2.38 -21.99 -2.02
CA TYR A 5 -1.47 -22.64 -1.08
C TYR A 5 -0.03 -22.74 -1.63
N GLU A 6 0.12 -22.99 -2.92
CA GLU A 6 1.44 -23.01 -3.58
C GLU A 6 2.06 -21.62 -3.61
N LYS A 7 1.27 -20.60 -3.97
CA LYS A 7 1.69 -19.19 -3.92
C LYS A 7 2.10 -18.76 -2.49
N TRP A 8 1.33 -19.14 -1.47
CA TRP A 8 1.69 -18.89 -0.08
C TRP A 8 3.03 -19.51 0.31
N ASN A 9 3.31 -20.73 -0.13
CA ASN A 9 4.61 -21.37 0.13
C ASN A 9 5.75 -20.64 -0.59
N SER A 10 5.52 -20.12 -1.80
CA SER A 10 6.49 -19.30 -2.53
C SER A 10 6.81 -18.01 -1.79
N VAL A 11 5.78 -17.29 -1.32
CA VAL A 11 5.93 -16.08 -0.49
C VAL A 11 6.76 -16.37 0.76
N LYS A 12 6.44 -17.46 1.50
CA LYS A 12 7.23 -17.85 2.69
C LYS A 12 8.69 -18.15 2.36
N THR A 13 8.93 -18.80 1.23
CA THR A 13 10.29 -19.13 0.79
C THR A 13 11.06 -17.85 0.46
N ALA A 14 10.48 -16.96 -0.34
CA ALA A 14 11.09 -15.68 -0.69
C ALA A 14 11.41 -14.82 0.53
N TRP A 15 10.49 -14.76 1.50
CA TRP A 15 10.71 -14.08 2.78
C TRP A 15 11.88 -14.68 3.58
N ASN A 16 11.91 -16.01 3.70
CA ASN A 16 13.00 -16.70 4.41
C ASN A 16 14.36 -16.48 3.73
N ASP A 17 14.41 -16.39 2.41
CA ASP A 17 15.64 -16.13 1.66
C ASP A 17 16.13 -14.69 1.86
N ILE A 18 15.21 -13.72 1.97
CA ILE A 18 15.56 -12.35 2.38
C ILE A 18 16.14 -12.36 3.80
N LEU A 19 15.47 -13.02 4.77
CA LEU A 19 15.93 -13.09 6.16
C LEU A 19 17.32 -13.74 6.31
N ARG A 20 17.65 -14.71 5.47
CA ARG A 20 18.97 -15.36 5.49
C ARG A 20 20.10 -14.51 4.91
N SER A 21 19.76 -13.60 4.02
CA SER A 21 20.74 -12.83 3.23
C SER A 21 20.79 -11.33 3.57
N TYR A 22 19.90 -10.83 4.45
CA TYR A 22 19.70 -9.37 4.64
C TYR A 22 21.00 -8.64 5.03
N GLU A 23 21.89 -9.26 5.83
CA GLU A 23 23.17 -8.65 6.24
C GLU A 23 24.17 -8.49 5.09
N THR A 24 24.02 -9.24 4.01
CA THR A 24 24.93 -9.25 2.86
C THR A 24 24.35 -8.56 1.63
N LEU A 25 23.07 -8.20 1.64
CA LEU A 25 22.42 -7.52 0.53
C LEU A 25 22.89 -6.07 0.43
N THR A 26 23.16 -5.62 -0.79
CA THR A 26 23.24 -4.18 -1.06
C THR A 26 21.88 -3.52 -0.92
N ALA A 27 21.81 -2.21 -0.68
CA ALA A 27 20.54 -1.50 -0.60
C ALA A 27 19.67 -1.65 -1.88
N PRO A 28 20.22 -1.56 -3.11
CA PRO A 28 19.46 -1.85 -4.33
C PRO A 28 18.93 -3.28 -4.40
N ASP A 29 19.75 -4.29 -4.06
CA ASP A 29 19.33 -5.69 -4.10
C ASP A 29 18.26 -5.99 -3.04
N SER A 30 18.41 -5.41 -1.85
CA SER A 30 17.40 -5.50 -0.80
C SER A 30 16.07 -4.88 -1.27
N PHE A 31 16.12 -3.69 -1.87
CA PHE A 31 14.92 -3.04 -2.40
C PHE A 31 14.23 -3.91 -3.46
N ALA A 32 14.98 -4.42 -4.46
CA ALA A 32 14.43 -5.27 -5.50
C ALA A 32 13.74 -6.52 -4.94
N ARG A 33 14.41 -7.25 -4.03
CA ARG A 33 13.85 -8.49 -3.45
C ARG A 33 12.60 -8.23 -2.59
N HIS A 34 12.54 -7.11 -1.87
CA HIS A 34 11.35 -6.76 -1.12
C HIS A 34 10.20 -6.37 -2.05
N SER A 35 10.46 -5.65 -3.15
CA SER A 35 9.44 -5.32 -4.16
C SER A 35 8.89 -6.58 -4.83
N ASP A 36 9.76 -7.52 -5.21
CA ASP A 36 9.33 -8.82 -5.76
C ASP A 36 8.47 -9.61 -4.77
N LEU A 37 8.79 -9.56 -3.47
CA LEU A 37 8.00 -10.21 -2.43
C LEU A 37 6.64 -9.56 -2.27
N VAL A 38 6.57 -8.23 -2.27
CA VAL A 38 5.29 -7.48 -2.20
C VAL A 38 4.40 -7.88 -3.37
N GLN A 39 4.93 -7.91 -4.59
CA GLN A 39 4.18 -8.35 -5.77
C GLN A 39 3.63 -9.78 -5.61
N GLN A 40 4.42 -10.73 -5.09
CA GLN A 40 3.95 -12.09 -4.82
C GLN A 40 2.82 -12.12 -3.78
N VAL A 41 2.86 -11.26 -2.77
CA VAL A 41 1.79 -11.14 -1.77
C VAL A 41 0.51 -10.57 -2.40
N GLU A 42 0.61 -9.55 -3.24
CA GLU A 42 -0.53 -8.98 -3.95
C GLU A 42 -1.19 -10.01 -4.90
N GLU A 43 -0.38 -10.75 -5.65
CA GLU A 43 -0.87 -11.86 -6.48
C GLU A 43 -1.57 -12.94 -5.66
N LEU A 44 -1.07 -13.26 -4.46
CA LEU A 44 -1.70 -14.22 -3.55
C LEU A 44 -3.06 -13.72 -3.07
N ILE A 45 -3.19 -12.43 -2.72
CA ILE A 45 -4.45 -11.82 -2.29
C ILE A 45 -5.50 -11.93 -3.41
N ILE A 46 -5.14 -11.52 -4.63
CA ILE A 46 -6.03 -11.57 -5.81
C ILE A 46 -6.45 -13.02 -6.08
N HIS A 47 -5.48 -13.93 -6.09
CA HIS A 47 -5.74 -15.33 -6.38
C HIS A 47 -6.63 -16.01 -5.33
N GLY A 48 -6.44 -15.67 -4.05
CA GLY A 48 -7.31 -16.13 -2.97
C GLY A 48 -8.76 -15.63 -3.12
N ALA A 49 -8.93 -14.39 -3.57
CA ALA A 49 -10.25 -13.83 -3.87
C ALA A 49 -10.93 -14.56 -5.05
N ASP A 50 -10.17 -14.90 -6.08
CA ASP A 50 -10.67 -15.63 -7.26
C ASP A 50 -11.06 -17.07 -6.90
N GLU A 51 -10.19 -17.81 -6.20
CA GLU A 51 -10.46 -19.21 -5.79
C GLU A 51 -11.68 -19.34 -4.86
N THR A 52 -11.92 -18.34 -4.04
CA THR A 52 -13.07 -18.33 -3.12
C THR A 52 -14.35 -17.81 -3.77
N GLY A 53 -14.28 -17.30 -5.00
CA GLY A 53 -15.40 -16.70 -5.72
C GLY A 53 -15.77 -15.29 -5.22
N LEU A 54 -15.02 -14.71 -4.30
CA LEU A 54 -15.26 -13.36 -3.77
C LEU A 54 -15.17 -12.27 -4.84
N THR A 55 -14.33 -12.48 -5.87
CA THR A 55 -14.22 -11.56 -7.02
C THR A 55 -15.54 -11.42 -7.79
N LEU A 56 -16.39 -12.45 -7.75
CA LEU A 56 -17.68 -12.50 -8.43
C LEU A 56 -18.86 -12.35 -7.46
N ASP A 57 -18.63 -11.89 -6.24
CA ASP A 57 -19.70 -11.67 -5.27
C ASP A 57 -20.68 -10.60 -5.79
N SER A 58 -21.96 -10.94 -5.81
CA SER A 58 -23.04 -10.09 -6.33
C SER A 58 -23.46 -8.96 -5.37
N GLU A 59 -23.04 -9.03 -4.12
CA GLU A 59 -23.34 -8.01 -3.12
C GLU A 59 -22.48 -6.77 -3.29
N ILE A 60 -23.11 -5.64 -3.42
CA ILE A 60 -22.43 -4.38 -3.72
C ILE A 60 -21.45 -3.94 -2.62
N GLN A 61 -21.77 -4.25 -1.36
CA GLN A 61 -20.90 -3.96 -0.22
C GLN A 61 -19.61 -4.79 -0.28
N SER A 62 -19.72 -6.10 -0.48
CA SER A 62 -18.56 -6.99 -0.65
C SER A 62 -17.71 -6.56 -1.82
N TYR A 63 -18.32 -6.13 -2.93
CA TYR A 63 -17.58 -5.63 -4.10
C TYR A 63 -16.66 -4.46 -3.75
N TYR A 64 -17.19 -3.42 -3.06
CA TYR A 64 -16.34 -2.27 -2.68
C TYR A 64 -15.30 -2.63 -1.63
N THR A 65 -15.64 -3.48 -0.65
CA THR A 65 -14.69 -3.94 0.37
C THR A 65 -13.58 -4.79 -0.26
N MET A 66 -13.93 -5.69 -1.18
CA MET A 66 -12.94 -6.45 -1.95
C MET A 66 -12.03 -5.56 -2.77
N LYS A 67 -12.57 -4.53 -3.42
CA LYS A 67 -11.79 -3.56 -4.18
C LYS A 67 -10.79 -2.79 -3.31
N LEU A 68 -11.17 -2.42 -2.07
CA LEU A 68 -10.26 -1.85 -1.08
C LEU A 68 -9.08 -2.80 -0.79
N ILE A 69 -9.38 -4.08 -0.51
CA ILE A 69 -8.40 -5.08 -0.05
C ILE A 69 -7.49 -5.55 -1.18
N THR A 70 -8.02 -5.73 -2.40
CA THR A 70 -7.27 -6.35 -3.51
C THR A 70 -6.58 -5.35 -4.42
N GLN A 71 -6.97 -4.08 -4.42
CA GLN A 71 -6.49 -3.10 -5.39
C GLN A 71 -6.04 -1.78 -4.77
N GLU A 72 -6.93 -1.10 -4.04
CA GLU A 72 -6.72 0.31 -3.70
C GLU A 72 -5.72 0.50 -2.56
N LEU A 73 -5.87 -0.25 -1.47
CA LEU A 73 -4.98 -0.18 -0.32
C LEU A 73 -3.60 -0.79 -0.60
N PRO A 74 -3.48 -1.98 -1.26
CA PRO A 74 -2.17 -2.49 -1.65
C PRO A 74 -1.40 -1.51 -2.54
N ALA A 75 -2.01 -1.00 -3.61
CA ALA A 75 -1.36 -0.03 -4.51
C ALA A 75 -0.92 1.25 -3.78
N LEU A 76 -1.72 1.72 -2.82
CA LEU A 76 -1.40 2.92 -2.04
C LEU A 76 -0.24 2.68 -1.06
N ILE A 77 -0.25 1.54 -0.37
CA ILE A 77 0.80 1.12 0.56
C ILE A 77 2.12 0.94 -0.18
N GLU A 78 2.10 0.22 -1.31
CA GLU A 78 3.30 -0.02 -2.11
C GLU A 78 3.87 1.27 -2.71
N GLY A 79 3.05 2.07 -3.40
CA GLY A 79 3.50 3.35 -3.97
C GLY A 79 4.13 4.26 -2.92
N THR A 80 3.52 4.34 -1.71
CA THR A 80 4.08 5.10 -0.59
C THR A 80 5.40 4.50 -0.10
N ALA A 81 5.55 3.16 -0.07
CA ALA A 81 6.77 2.48 0.33
C ALA A 81 7.91 2.68 -0.69
N VAL A 82 7.60 2.65 -1.99
CA VAL A 82 8.56 2.95 -3.06
C VAL A 82 9.07 4.39 -2.94
N ILE A 83 8.16 5.36 -2.76
CA ILE A 83 8.51 6.77 -2.54
C ILE A 83 9.40 6.91 -1.30
N ARG A 84 9.07 6.25 -0.19
CA ARG A 84 9.85 6.25 1.04
C ARG A 84 11.29 5.74 0.81
N GLY A 85 11.42 4.59 0.15
CA GLY A 85 12.72 3.97 -0.10
C GLY A 85 13.59 4.79 -1.04
N ARG A 86 13.06 5.19 -2.20
CA ARG A 86 13.78 5.98 -3.20
C ARG A 86 14.07 7.40 -2.73
N GLY A 87 13.09 8.07 -2.14
CA GLY A 87 13.27 9.42 -1.60
C GLY A 87 14.31 9.46 -0.49
N ASN A 88 14.32 8.45 0.41
CA ASN A 88 15.36 8.32 1.43
C ASN A 88 16.75 8.16 0.80
N GLY A 89 16.88 7.33 -0.24
CA GLY A 89 18.13 7.17 -0.99
C GLY A 89 18.62 8.46 -1.63
N VAL A 90 17.72 9.25 -2.22
CA VAL A 90 18.01 10.57 -2.80
C VAL A 90 18.53 11.55 -1.75
N LEU A 91 17.84 11.62 -0.60
CA LEU A 91 18.25 12.51 0.50
C LEU A 91 19.61 12.09 1.10
N ALA A 92 19.84 10.79 1.25
CA ALA A 92 21.12 10.26 1.76
C ALA A 92 22.29 10.53 0.79
N ALA A 93 22.05 10.43 -0.53
CA ALA A 93 23.03 10.72 -1.56
C ALA A 93 23.22 12.23 -1.83
N GLY A 94 22.24 13.06 -1.45
CA GLY A 94 22.23 14.50 -1.73
C GLY A 94 22.09 14.83 -3.23
N THR A 95 21.67 13.86 -4.05
CA THR A 95 21.55 14.04 -5.51
C THR A 95 20.27 13.39 -6.05
N LEU A 96 19.57 14.10 -6.95
CA LEU A 96 18.40 13.63 -7.66
C LEU A 96 18.70 13.59 -9.15
N THR A 97 18.73 12.40 -9.75
CA THR A 97 18.85 12.24 -11.19
C THR A 97 17.49 12.41 -11.87
N ASP A 98 17.49 12.75 -13.17
CA ASP A 98 16.24 12.92 -13.93
C ASP A 98 15.41 11.61 -13.97
N ASP A 99 16.06 10.45 -14.06
CA ASP A 99 15.40 9.14 -14.05
C ASP A 99 14.68 8.90 -12.73
N ILE A 100 15.37 9.07 -11.58
CA ILE A 100 14.76 8.91 -10.26
C ILE A 100 13.65 9.93 -10.02
N LYS A 101 13.84 11.16 -10.49
CA LYS A 101 12.80 12.18 -10.42
C LYS A 101 11.54 11.77 -11.17
N LEU A 102 11.68 11.24 -12.39
CA LEU A 102 10.56 10.76 -13.18
C LEU A 102 9.83 9.60 -12.48
N GLU A 103 10.59 8.64 -11.96
CA GLU A 103 10.01 7.52 -11.19
C GLU A 103 9.22 8.00 -9.97
N LEU A 104 9.79 8.90 -9.15
CA LEU A 104 9.10 9.46 -7.98
C LEU A 104 7.83 10.23 -8.36
N LEU A 105 7.84 10.97 -9.48
CA LEU A 105 6.67 11.68 -9.98
C LEU A 105 5.57 10.72 -10.48
N LEU A 106 5.95 9.62 -11.12
CA LEU A 106 5.01 8.60 -11.56
C LEU A 106 4.36 7.89 -10.37
N GLU A 107 5.16 7.50 -9.37
CA GLU A 107 4.65 6.89 -8.14
C GLU A 107 3.73 7.84 -7.36
N ALA A 108 4.08 9.12 -7.27
CA ALA A 108 3.22 10.12 -6.62
C ALA A 108 1.87 10.28 -7.37
N ALA A 109 1.89 10.32 -8.69
CA ALA A 109 0.67 10.42 -9.49
C ALA A 109 -0.22 9.16 -9.39
N GLN A 110 0.38 7.97 -9.31
CA GLN A 110 -0.34 6.71 -9.10
C GLN A 110 -0.95 6.65 -7.68
N SER A 111 -0.20 7.10 -6.66
CA SER A 111 -0.68 7.20 -5.28
C SER A 111 -1.84 8.20 -5.16
N ASP A 112 -1.78 9.35 -5.81
CA ASP A 112 -2.91 10.30 -5.86
C ASP A 112 -4.16 9.69 -6.49
N LYS A 113 -4.00 8.93 -7.57
CA LYS A 113 -5.11 8.21 -8.20
C LYS A 113 -5.68 7.13 -7.26
N ALA A 114 -4.83 6.37 -6.59
CA ALA A 114 -5.25 5.35 -5.62
C ALA A 114 -6.00 6.00 -4.44
N LEU A 115 -5.58 7.16 -3.94
CA LEU A 115 -6.28 7.94 -2.92
C LEU A 115 -7.69 8.35 -3.36
N ILE A 116 -7.86 8.81 -4.60
CA ILE A 116 -9.18 9.18 -5.14
C ILE A 116 -10.09 7.95 -5.16
N ASN A 117 -9.59 6.82 -5.65
CA ASN A 117 -10.34 5.58 -5.73
C ASN A 117 -10.72 5.06 -4.33
N LEU A 118 -9.75 5.06 -3.40
CA LEU A 118 -9.96 4.69 -1.99
C LEU A 118 -11.12 5.49 -1.37
N MET A 119 -11.08 6.82 -1.50
CA MET A 119 -12.11 7.68 -0.93
C MET A 119 -13.49 7.46 -1.56
N GLN A 120 -13.55 7.17 -2.86
CA GLN A 120 -14.79 6.81 -3.54
C GLN A 120 -15.37 5.49 -3.00
N SER A 121 -14.54 4.45 -2.85
CA SER A 121 -14.99 3.15 -2.32
C SER A 121 -15.42 3.25 -0.86
N LEU A 122 -14.67 3.96 -0.01
CA LEU A 122 -15.03 4.20 1.38
C LEU A 122 -16.36 4.96 1.53
N SER A 123 -16.57 6.00 0.72
CA SER A 123 -17.84 6.74 0.72
C SER A 123 -19.00 5.85 0.31
N ARG A 124 -18.82 4.97 -0.67
CA ARG A 124 -19.87 4.02 -1.09
C ARG A 124 -20.17 2.98 -0.01
N ILE A 125 -19.17 2.45 0.67
CA ILE A 125 -19.37 1.53 1.79
C ILE A 125 -20.18 2.23 2.91
N ALA A 126 -19.79 3.45 3.28
CA ALA A 126 -20.49 4.22 4.32
C ALA A 126 -21.95 4.56 3.95
N GLU A 127 -22.26 4.83 2.66
CA GLU A 127 -23.63 5.04 2.19
C GLU A 127 -24.48 3.77 2.29
N LEU A 128 -23.88 2.59 2.09
CA LEU A 128 -24.58 1.30 2.13
C LEU A 128 -24.84 0.85 3.57
N ASN A 129 -23.90 1.10 4.49
CA ASN A 129 -23.93 0.65 5.88
C ASN A 129 -24.31 1.80 6.83
N ARG A 130 -25.55 2.17 6.89
CA ARG A 130 -26.09 3.38 7.55
C ARG A 130 -25.69 3.63 9.02
N SER A 131 -24.94 2.79 9.73
CA SER A 131 -24.64 2.97 11.15
C SER A 131 -23.35 2.37 11.70
N GLU A 132 -22.68 1.45 11.04
CA GLU A 132 -21.57 0.71 11.66
C GLU A 132 -20.17 1.05 11.10
N ASP A 133 -20.07 1.65 9.93
CA ASP A 133 -18.80 1.86 9.23
C ASP A 133 -18.21 3.29 9.34
N GLY A 134 -18.67 4.07 10.30
CA GLY A 134 -18.12 5.41 10.56
C GLY A 134 -16.62 5.35 10.86
N GLU A 135 -16.15 4.30 11.52
CA GLU A 135 -14.74 4.11 11.85
C GLU A 135 -13.88 3.86 10.60
N LEU A 136 -14.32 2.99 9.68
CA LEU A 136 -13.58 2.71 8.44
C LEU A 136 -13.43 3.98 7.58
N LEU A 137 -14.50 4.75 7.40
CA LEU A 137 -14.44 6.01 6.66
C LEU A 137 -13.53 7.02 7.37
N GLN A 138 -13.68 7.22 8.67
CA GLN A 138 -12.86 8.15 9.46
C GLN A 138 -11.37 7.80 9.40
N LYS A 139 -11.02 6.52 9.57
CA LYS A 139 -9.64 6.04 9.46
C LYS A 139 -9.11 6.18 8.03
N GLY A 140 -9.95 5.95 7.03
CA GLY A 140 -9.61 6.16 5.62
C GLY A 140 -9.32 7.64 5.30
N GLU A 141 -10.13 8.58 5.80
CA GLU A 141 -9.88 10.02 5.67
C GLU A 141 -8.57 10.44 6.34
N GLN A 142 -8.29 9.90 7.53
CA GLN A 142 -7.04 10.14 8.24
C GLN A 142 -5.83 9.60 7.45
N ALA A 143 -5.90 8.38 6.97
CA ALA A 143 -4.84 7.77 6.16
C ALA A 143 -4.60 8.55 4.86
N ALA A 144 -5.67 8.95 4.17
CA ALA A 144 -5.58 9.77 2.98
C ALA A 144 -4.93 11.14 3.26
N GLY A 145 -5.22 11.75 4.41
CA GLY A 145 -4.58 12.98 4.88
C GLY A 145 -3.07 12.80 5.12
N ASN A 146 -2.69 11.74 5.82
CA ASN A 146 -1.30 11.42 6.12
C ASN A 146 -0.48 11.19 4.84
N ILE A 147 -1.03 10.43 3.90
CA ILE A 147 -0.35 10.16 2.63
C ILE A 147 -0.23 11.43 1.78
N ARG A 148 -1.29 12.25 1.64
CA ARG A 148 -1.20 13.54 0.93
C ARG A 148 -0.14 14.46 1.54
N ASN A 149 -0.07 14.52 2.86
CA ASN A 149 0.96 15.29 3.54
C ASN A 149 2.36 14.79 3.20
N TYR A 150 2.54 13.46 3.18
CA TYR A 150 3.81 12.84 2.82
C TYR A 150 4.19 13.10 1.35
N LEU A 151 3.24 13.00 0.40
CA LEU A 151 3.46 13.38 -0.99
C LEU A 151 3.82 14.87 -1.13
N GLY A 152 3.22 15.73 -0.32
CA GLY A 152 3.60 17.14 -0.23
C GLY A 152 5.04 17.36 0.25
N VAL A 153 5.51 16.54 1.20
CA VAL A 153 6.91 16.57 1.65
C VAL A 153 7.85 16.09 0.54
N LEU A 154 7.51 15.01 -0.18
CA LEU A 154 8.27 14.58 -1.36
C LEU A 154 8.42 15.73 -2.37
N ASP A 155 7.32 16.39 -2.71
CA ASP A 155 7.31 17.48 -3.68
C ASP A 155 8.20 18.65 -3.25
N GLN A 156 8.05 19.11 -2.01
CA GLN A 156 8.74 20.30 -1.48
C GLN A 156 10.20 20.05 -1.15
N GLU A 157 10.54 18.89 -0.60
CA GLU A 157 11.88 18.62 -0.06
C GLU A 157 12.79 17.86 -1.02
N ILE A 158 12.22 17.20 -2.05
CA ILE A 158 13.01 16.41 -3.01
C ILE A 158 12.81 16.92 -4.46
N ILE A 159 11.56 16.96 -4.94
CA ILE A 159 11.30 17.20 -6.37
C ILE A 159 11.64 18.63 -6.82
N HIS A 160 11.29 19.63 -5.99
CA HIS A 160 11.47 21.04 -6.30
C HIS A 160 12.60 21.71 -5.52
N LYS A 161 13.32 21.00 -4.66
CA LYS A 161 14.39 21.57 -3.85
C LYS A 161 15.72 21.58 -4.60
N GLN A 162 16.37 22.75 -4.69
CA GLN A 162 17.70 22.88 -5.29
C GLN A 162 18.82 22.33 -4.40
N ALA A 163 18.67 22.43 -3.07
CA ALA A 163 19.62 21.91 -2.07
C ALA A 163 18.85 21.10 -1.04
N MET A 164 19.03 19.80 -1.05
CA MET A 164 18.38 18.88 -0.13
C MET A 164 18.90 19.10 1.29
N SER A 165 18.01 19.41 2.21
CA SER A 165 18.34 19.70 3.62
C SER A 165 17.54 18.85 4.61
N MET A 166 16.52 18.12 4.12
CA MET A 166 15.73 17.24 4.96
C MET A 166 16.55 16.05 5.43
N ASN A 167 16.41 15.69 6.71
CA ASN A 167 17.05 14.48 7.25
C ASN A 167 16.40 13.23 6.65
N PRO A 168 17.21 12.29 6.07
CA PRO A 168 16.71 11.06 5.48
C PRO A 168 15.85 10.22 6.45
N ASP A 169 16.30 10.09 7.72
CA ASP A 169 15.56 9.31 8.72
C ASP A 169 14.20 9.93 9.04
N ALA A 170 14.10 11.27 9.05
CA ALA A 170 12.84 11.97 9.27
C ALA A 170 11.86 11.75 8.09
N PHE A 171 12.36 11.78 6.85
CA PHE A 171 11.57 11.44 5.67
C PHE A 171 11.08 10.00 5.70
N PHE A 172 11.96 9.07 6.04
CA PHE A 172 11.64 7.65 6.16
C PHE A 172 10.59 7.39 7.25
N ALA A 173 10.71 8.02 8.42
CA ALA A 173 9.76 7.88 9.51
C ALA A 173 8.36 8.37 9.10
N GLN A 174 8.26 9.55 8.45
CA GLN A 174 6.97 10.07 7.98
C GLN A 174 6.30 9.14 6.95
N GLY A 175 7.07 8.56 6.01
CA GLY A 175 6.55 7.57 5.08
C GLY A 175 6.09 6.29 5.79
N THR A 176 6.78 5.87 6.84
CA THR A 176 6.40 4.72 7.66
C THR A 176 5.08 4.97 8.40
N ASP A 177 4.89 6.15 8.97
CA ASP A 177 3.64 6.54 9.65
C ASP A 177 2.46 6.61 8.66
N ALA A 178 2.70 7.12 7.45
CA ALA A 178 1.71 7.16 6.38
C ALA A 178 1.28 5.74 5.97
N ILE A 179 2.23 4.82 5.78
CA ILE A 179 1.98 3.41 5.47
C ILE A 179 1.23 2.73 6.61
N ALA A 180 1.62 2.97 7.86
CA ALA A 180 0.95 2.39 9.02
C ALA A 180 -0.53 2.77 9.08
N SER A 181 -0.86 4.04 8.79
CA SER A 181 -2.25 4.50 8.78
C SER A 181 -3.08 3.82 7.67
N ALA A 182 -2.52 3.58 6.49
CA ALA A 182 -3.19 2.83 5.42
C ALA A 182 -3.36 1.33 5.78
N SER A 183 -2.37 0.76 6.47
CA SER A 183 -2.43 -0.63 6.94
C SER A 183 -3.52 -0.83 8.01
N GLU A 184 -3.80 0.16 8.86
CA GLU A 184 -4.94 0.11 9.79
C GLU A 184 -6.27 0.05 9.01
N VAL A 185 -6.43 0.84 7.95
CA VAL A 185 -7.63 0.80 7.09
C VAL A 185 -7.77 -0.56 6.41
N PHE A 186 -6.66 -1.14 5.97
CA PHE A 186 -6.66 -2.49 5.39
C PHE A 186 -7.18 -3.54 6.38
N GLN A 187 -6.72 -3.52 7.62
CA GLN A 187 -7.18 -4.45 8.66
C GLN A 187 -8.68 -4.29 8.94
N LEU A 188 -9.17 -3.05 9.03
CA LEU A 188 -10.60 -2.77 9.22
C LEU A 188 -11.43 -3.26 8.03
N ALA A 189 -10.96 -3.06 6.79
CA ALA A 189 -11.65 -3.56 5.60
C ALA A 189 -11.73 -5.10 5.58
N VAL A 190 -10.66 -5.80 5.97
CA VAL A 190 -10.67 -7.26 6.11
C VAL A 190 -11.70 -7.72 7.16
N THR A 191 -11.70 -7.08 8.34
CA THR A 191 -12.66 -7.39 9.41
C THR A 191 -14.10 -7.17 8.95
N LEU A 192 -14.37 -6.07 8.23
CA LEU A 192 -15.70 -5.78 7.68
C LEU A 192 -16.12 -6.86 6.67
N LEU A 193 -15.21 -7.28 5.79
CA LEU A 193 -15.51 -8.36 4.84
C LEU A 193 -15.85 -9.67 5.55
N GLU A 194 -15.06 -10.05 6.56
CA GLU A 194 -15.33 -11.25 7.37
C GLU A 194 -16.71 -11.20 8.03
N GLN A 195 -17.08 -10.10 8.65
CA GLN A 195 -18.40 -9.89 9.26
C GLN A 195 -19.52 -10.01 8.23
N THR A 196 -19.38 -9.30 7.10
CA THR A 196 -20.37 -9.33 6.02
C THR A 196 -20.58 -10.75 5.47
N LEU A 197 -19.53 -11.56 5.37
CA LEU A 197 -19.63 -12.94 4.91
C LEU A 197 -20.24 -13.88 5.97
N GLN A 198 -19.93 -13.66 7.26
CA GLN A 198 -20.50 -14.46 8.37
C GLN A 198 -22.00 -14.26 8.53
N GLU A 199 -22.52 -13.06 8.29
CA GLU A 199 -23.94 -12.75 8.36
C GLU A 199 -24.79 -13.45 7.29
N ARG A 200 -24.16 -14.04 6.27
CA ARG A 200 -24.83 -14.75 5.16
C ARG A 200 -24.90 -16.26 5.36
N ILE A 201 -24.26 -16.80 6.38
CA ILE A 201 -24.23 -18.25 6.69
C ILE A 201 -25.27 -18.55 7.74
#